data_b39715e99ecc7b0d82ca952a147ece93
#
_entry.id   b39715e99ecc7b0d82ca952a147ece93
#
_cell.length_a   1.000
_cell.length_b   1.000
_cell.length_c   1.000
_cell.angle_alpha   90.00
_cell.angle_beta   90.00
_cell.angle_gamma   90.00
#
_symmetry.space_group_name_H-M   'P 1'
#
loop_
_entity.id
_entity.type
_entity.pdbx_description
1 polymer ?
#
loop_
_entity_poly.entity_id
_entity_poly.type
_entity_poly.pdbx_seq_one_letter_code
_entity_poly.pdbx_strand_id
1 'polypeptide(L)'
;MKELQTYILLILLFCLPITSIGQINQSINKSKDSTIKVIIKDTSLTGRKIRSDQFYDTLKLKASKNKFTKAALDLILIQEPEKGLFIGEENIRKERYFDLYEGKTIRKIEIIKLDVFGPPLYDSSTTPFLTWAQNAGNKTHVKTRDLIIKNNLLFSEGDTIDPTQLIDNERLFRELDYIKDATIQVAEIPGNKNLVDVLVITKDLYSAGFYLDLWNYRSGSIEVYENNLAGIGHKIRGRWLIDTYESPSMGYAFNYKINNLGRTFIKSGIQYYKAFNTEKIEIKAFRSFFSYNTKWAGHVSFSQTSTLRDIKKIDTTLINVRLNYSTQDLWIARSLLLKTQNIKYANRTRLVIGARYINNKFYKGPEISERFNFDYHDNQILLGSIAFSRQKFYTSNLIYAFGKTEDIPVGLLAQIDIGFEKDEFFNRPYAGFILANGIYYPKIGYLNFRTELGGLYYDKKIEQGVVKFNAKTISNIHYLKNIKLRSFLNVNYTRGINRFPDEKIYFKSNNDIWGFNTNELYGLKKLSFNSELVAFTNLYMYNFRFVFFGFGDIGFIGPENKSVFRNNLYSGVGLGVRVRNENLVFKTFQIKFAFYPSVPSDMDPFYLLVSGESYLKHNYYDPQAPTTIDF
;
A
#
# COMPACT_ATOMS: atom_id res chain seq x y z
N MET A 1 31.75 -24.11 -0.29
CA MET A 1 31.74 -23.47 1.04
C MET A 1 32.50 -22.15 1.11
N LYS A 2 33.70 -22.02 0.54
CA LYS A 2 34.45 -20.75 0.54
C LYS A 2 33.74 -19.62 -0.23
N GLU A 3 33.16 -19.92 -1.38
CA GLU A 3 32.42 -18.92 -2.15
C GLU A 3 31.15 -18.45 -1.44
N LEU A 4 30.43 -19.34 -0.74
CA LEU A 4 29.24 -18.99 0.04
C LEU A 4 29.58 -18.02 1.18
N GLN A 5 30.74 -18.18 1.83
CA GLN A 5 31.21 -17.24 2.86
C GLN A 5 31.53 -15.86 2.25
N THR A 6 32.05 -15.79 1.04
CA THR A 6 32.36 -14.53 0.35
C THR A 6 31.09 -13.78 -0.04
N TYR A 7 30.05 -14.48 -0.52
CA TYR A 7 28.77 -13.86 -0.86
C TYR A 7 27.99 -13.40 0.38
N ILE A 8 28.01 -14.19 1.46
CA ILE A 8 27.43 -13.80 2.74
C ILE A 8 28.17 -12.58 3.32
N LEU A 9 29.49 -12.51 3.19
CA LEU A 9 30.29 -11.38 3.64
C LEU A 9 30.00 -10.10 2.83
N LEU A 10 29.82 -10.21 1.52
CA LEU A 10 29.42 -9.11 0.66
C LEU A 10 28.02 -8.58 0.98
N ILE A 11 27.07 -9.46 1.25
CA ILE A 11 25.71 -9.08 1.63
C ILE A 11 25.67 -8.51 3.06
N LEU A 12 26.44 -9.07 3.98
CA LEU A 12 26.61 -8.50 5.33
C LEU A 12 27.28 -7.12 5.30
N LEU A 13 28.19 -6.87 4.39
CA LEU A 13 28.80 -5.54 4.16
C LEU A 13 27.77 -4.51 3.65
N PHE A 14 26.78 -4.95 2.86
CA PHE A 14 25.64 -4.09 2.45
C PHE A 14 24.57 -3.92 3.53
N CYS A 15 24.48 -4.88 4.46
CA CYS A 15 23.44 -4.91 5.53
C CYS A 15 23.92 -4.35 6.87
N LEU A 16 25.22 -4.13 7.09
CA LEU A 16 25.70 -3.48 8.30
C LEU A 16 25.26 -2.01 8.29
N PRO A 17 24.52 -1.57 9.30
CA PRO A 17 24.34 -0.14 9.49
C PRO A 17 25.72 0.46 9.64
N ILE A 18 26.03 1.51 8.86
CA ILE A 18 27.27 2.31 8.98
C ILE A 18 27.21 3.04 10.32
N THR A 19 27.44 2.30 11.40
CA THR A 19 27.45 2.82 12.78
C THR A 19 28.86 3.00 13.34
N SER A 20 29.88 2.74 12.54
CA SER A 20 31.27 2.79 13.02
C SER A 20 32.20 3.65 12.18
N ILE A 21 31.83 4.91 11.88
CA ILE A 21 32.82 5.97 11.61
C ILE A 21 32.17 7.29 12.01
N GLY A 22 32.54 7.83 13.18
CA GLY A 22 32.13 9.17 13.54
C GLY A 22 32.11 9.50 15.04
N GLN A 23 33.00 8.91 15.86
CA GLN A 23 33.38 9.60 17.10
C GLN A 23 34.40 10.70 16.75
N ILE A 24 33.91 11.86 16.40
CA ILE A 24 34.71 13.11 16.51
C ILE A 24 34.09 13.91 17.64
N ASN A 25 34.91 14.11 18.68
CA ASN A 25 34.67 14.96 19.81
C ASN A 25 34.16 16.34 19.39
N GLN A 26 32.94 16.69 19.83
CA GLN A 26 32.54 18.08 19.93
C GLN A 26 32.57 18.52 21.38
N SER A 27 33.63 19.24 21.71
CA SER A 27 33.71 20.10 22.91
C SER A 27 32.66 21.22 22.77
N ILE A 28 31.76 21.27 23.73
CA ILE A 28 30.75 22.32 23.85
C ILE A 28 31.45 23.60 24.36
N ASN A 29 31.53 24.60 23.49
CA ASN A 29 31.75 25.98 23.95
C ASN A 29 30.43 26.75 23.86
N LYS A 30 29.89 27.09 25.01
CA LYS A 30 28.84 28.09 25.18
C LYS A 30 29.38 29.47 24.81
N SER A 31 28.80 30.15 23.85
CA SER A 31 28.81 31.61 23.82
C SER A 31 27.56 32.17 23.14
N LYS A 32 27.15 33.30 23.67
CA LYS A 32 25.91 34.05 23.49
C LYS A 32 25.66 34.55 22.07
N ASP A 33 24.37 34.72 21.80
CA ASP A 33 23.73 35.69 20.89
C ASP A 33 24.53 36.23 19.70
N SER A 34 24.12 35.81 18.52
CA SER A 34 23.93 36.73 17.39
C SER A 34 23.21 36.03 16.25
N THR A 35 22.10 36.61 15.82
CA THR A 35 21.31 36.25 14.64
C THR A 35 22.17 36.44 13.39
N ILE A 36 22.77 35.37 12.89
CA ILE A 36 23.40 35.38 11.57
C ILE A 36 22.44 34.68 10.61
N LYS A 37 21.76 35.46 9.78
CA LYS A 37 21.13 34.99 8.55
C LYS A 37 22.24 34.55 7.59
N VAL A 38 22.53 33.25 7.56
CA VAL A 38 23.37 32.67 6.50
C VAL A 38 22.50 32.51 5.25
N ILE A 39 22.56 33.50 4.37
CA ILE A 39 22.07 33.37 3.00
C ILE A 39 23.12 32.58 2.21
N ILE A 40 22.98 31.25 2.17
CA ILE A 40 23.76 30.46 1.22
C ILE A 40 23.09 30.65 -0.15
N LYS A 41 23.65 31.56 -0.95
CA LYS A 41 23.37 31.67 -2.36
C LYS A 41 23.96 30.44 -3.08
N ASP A 42 23.17 29.38 -3.24
CA ASP A 42 23.56 28.25 -4.06
C ASP A 42 23.32 28.62 -5.54
N THR A 43 24.32 29.22 -6.15
CA THR A 43 24.31 29.65 -7.57
C THR A 43 24.16 28.49 -8.54
N SER A 44 24.46 27.25 -8.13
CA SER A 44 24.32 26.05 -8.96
C SER A 44 22.85 25.62 -9.17
N LEU A 45 22.03 25.79 -8.14
CA LEU A 45 20.58 25.49 -8.19
C LEU A 45 19.84 26.51 -9.07
N THR A 46 20.24 27.78 -9.02
CA THR A 46 19.62 28.86 -9.82
C THR A 46 19.86 28.64 -11.33
N GLY A 47 21.08 28.26 -11.72
CA GLY A 47 21.39 27.97 -13.12
C GLY A 47 20.68 26.74 -13.68
N ARG A 48 20.46 25.70 -12.85
CA ARG A 48 19.69 24.50 -13.23
C ARG A 48 18.19 24.81 -13.39
N LYS A 49 17.64 25.65 -12.53
CA LYS A 49 16.24 26.08 -12.61
C LYS A 49 15.97 26.87 -13.88
N ILE A 50 16.85 27.80 -14.26
CA ILE A 50 16.75 28.59 -15.48
C ILE A 50 16.75 27.68 -16.74
N ARG A 51 17.63 26.66 -16.79
CA ARG A 51 17.64 25.69 -17.92
C ARG A 51 16.38 24.85 -17.97
N SER A 52 15.84 24.48 -16.81
CA SER A 52 14.56 23.77 -16.70
C SER A 52 13.42 24.60 -17.27
N ASP A 53 13.31 25.85 -16.86
CA ASP A 53 12.26 26.75 -17.31
C ASP A 53 12.33 26.99 -18.84
N GLN A 54 13.53 27.21 -19.38
CA GLN A 54 13.77 27.34 -20.84
C GLN A 54 13.38 26.07 -21.61
N PHE A 55 13.61 24.88 -21.05
CA PHE A 55 13.19 23.63 -21.68
C PHE A 55 11.65 23.54 -21.78
N TYR A 56 10.95 23.84 -20.69
CA TYR A 56 9.48 23.80 -20.69
C TYR A 56 8.88 24.87 -21.60
N ASP A 57 9.49 26.05 -21.67
CA ASP A 57 9.06 27.11 -22.60
C ASP A 57 9.26 26.66 -24.04
N THR A 58 10.37 26.02 -24.38
CA THR A 58 10.62 25.44 -25.69
C THR A 58 9.63 24.32 -26.03
N LEU A 59 9.31 23.49 -25.06
CA LEU A 59 8.33 22.40 -25.21
C LEU A 59 6.91 22.96 -25.43
N LYS A 60 6.55 24.01 -24.69
CA LYS A 60 5.30 24.77 -24.90
C LYS A 60 5.22 25.38 -26.28
N LEU A 61 6.30 25.99 -26.77
CA LEU A 61 6.38 26.55 -28.11
C LEU A 61 6.21 25.49 -29.20
N LYS A 62 6.83 24.32 -29.07
CA LYS A 62 6.65 23.17 -29.97
C LYS A 62 5.23 22.61 -29.93
N ALA A 63 4.65 22.47 -28.75
CA ALA A 63 3.28 21.97 -28.55
C ALA A 63 2.22 22.99 -29.00
N SER A 64 2.53 24.29 -29.02
CA SER A 64 1.61 25.35 -29.42
C SER A 64 1.25 25.32 -30.92
N LYS A 65 1.98 24.55 -31.74
CA LYS A 65 1.68 24.34 -33.16
C LYS A 65 0.37 23.57 -33.40
N ASN A 66 -0.13 22.85 -32.41
CA ASN A 66 -1.40 22.15 -32.46
C ASN A 66 -2.20 22.43 -31.17
N LYS A 67 -3.43 22.92 -31.32
CA LYS A 67 -4.32 23.28 -30.19
C LYS A 67 -4.56 22.12 -29.21
N PHE A 68 -4.62 20.90 -29.72
CA PHE A 68 -4.86 19.71 -28.91
C PHE A 68 -3.61 19.31 -28.08
N THR A 69 -2.41 19.30 -28.69
CA THR A 69 -1.16 19.00 -28.00
C THR A 69 -0.79 20.07 -26.97
N LYS A 70 -1.12 21.34 -27.26
CA LYS A 70 -0.95 22.43 -26.30
C LYS A 70 -1.85 22.26 -25.09
N ALA A 71 -3.14 21.99 -25.28
CA ALA A 71 -4.09 21.76 -24.17
C ALA A 71 -3.71 20.55 -23.33
N ALA A 72 -3.28 19.46 -23.96
CA ALA A 72 -2.82 18.27 -23.25
C ALA A 72 -1.55 18.52 -22.41
N LEU A 73 -0.55 19.21 -22.96
CA LEU A 73 0.67 19.55 -22.24
C LEU A 73 0.41 20.49 -21.06
N ASP A 74 -0.45 21.48 -21.29
CA ASP A 74 -0.80 22.47 -20.29
C ASP A 74 -1.59 21.87 -19.11
N LEU A 75 -2.36 20.82 -19.34
CA LEU A 75 -3.10 20.08 -18.30
C LEU A 75 -2.18 19.22 -17.41
N ILE A 76 -1.03 18.81 -17.93
CA ILE A 76 -0.10 17.88 -17.30
C ILE A 76 0.92 18.60 -16.40
N LEU A 77 1.20 19.87 -16.66
CA LEU A 77 2.25 20.63 -15.97
C LEU A 77 1.76 21.22 -14.64
N ILE A 78 2.42 20.87 -13.54
CA ILE A 78 2.18 21.41 -12.20
C ILE A 78 3.42 22.21 -11.76
N GLN A 79 3.23 23.41 -11.24
CA GLN A 79 4.28 24.17 -10.54
C GLN A 79 3.97 24.22 -9.05
N GLU A 80 4.58 23.37 -8.27
CA GLU A 80 4.61 23.49 -6.80
C GLU A 80 6.03 23.28 -6.27
N PRO A 81 6.62 24.25 -5.58
CA PRO A 81 7.84 24.01 -4.82
C PRO A 81 7.49 23.34 -3.49
N GLU A 82 7.79 22.06 -3.34
CA GLU A 82 7.68 21.39 -2.04
C GLU A 82 8.90 21.74 -1.18
N LYS A 83 8.71 22.56 -0.16
CA LYS A 83 9.67 22.68 0.95
C LYS A 83 9.57 21.40 1.77
N GLY A 84 10.65 20.60 1.82
CA GLY A 84 10.73 19.41 2.69
C GLY A 84 10.63 19.82 4.16
N LEU A 85 9.53 19.48 4.79
CA LEU A 85 9.32 19.61 6.24
C LEU A 85 9.75 18.31 6.93
N PHE A 86 10.50 18.45 8.02
CA PHE A 86 10.87 17.37 8.92
C PHE A 86 9.68 16.99 9.79
N ILE A 87 9.24 15.73 9.71
CA ILE A 87 8.01 15.27 10.35
C ILE A 87 8.31 14.15 11.35
N GLY A 88 8.71 14.47 12.51
CA GLY A 88 8.69 13.57 13.67
C GLY A 88 8.01 14.22 14.87
N GLU A 89 7.96 15.54 14.87
CA GLU A 89 7.38 16.34 15.95
C GLU A 89 5.96 16.84 15.66
N GLU A 90 5.51 16.77 14.41
CA GLU A 90 4.25 17.38 13.97
C GLU A 90 3.03 16.69 14.56
N ASN A 91 3.03 15.36 14.66
CA ASN A 91 1.90 14.65 15.29
C ASN A 91 1.78 14.94 16.78
N ILE A 92 2.90 15.02 17.49
CA ILE A 92 2.89 15.36 18.93
C ILE A 92 2.39 16.79 19.14
N ARG A 93 2.76 17.71 18.23
CA ARG A 93 2.28 19.10 18.27
C ARG A 93 0.78 19.18 17.96
N LYS A 94 0.29 18.42 16.98
CA LYS A 94 -1.14 18.38 16.64
C LYS A 94 -1.97 17.70 17.73
N GLU A 95 -1.51 16.59 18.31
CA GLU A 95 -2.17 15.97 19.46
C GLU A 95 -2.33 17.01 20.59
N ARG A 96 -1.24 17.68 21.00
CA ARG A 96 -1.27 18.74 22.04
C ARG A 96 -2.15 19.94 21.66
N TYR A 97 -2.20 20.30 20.39
CA TYR A 97 -3.07 21.38 19.93
C TYR A 97 -4.55 21.03 20.10
N PHE A 98 -4.98 19.83 19.69
CA PHE A 98 -6.36 19.41 19.85
C PHE A 98 -6.75 19.11 21.29
N ASP A 99 -5.81 18.68 22.14
CA ASP A 99 -6.04 18.45 23.57
C ASP A 99 -6.50 19.73 24.29
N LEU A 100 -6.11 20.92 23.81
CA LEU A 100 -6.57 22.21 24.36
C LEU A 100 -8.09 22.44 24.22
N TYR A 101 -8.70 21.73 23.30
CA TYR A 101 -10.11 21.88 22.95
C TYR A 101 -10.96 20.67 23.36
N GLU A 102 -10.35 19.66 24.01
CA GLU A 102 -11.07 18.44 24.42
C GLU A 102 -12.31 18.77 25.25
N GLY A 103 -13.43 18.14 24.91
CA GLY A 103 -14.71 18.32 25.60
C GLY A 103 -15.49 19.58 25.26
N LYS A 104 -14.92 20.54 24.48
CA LYS A 104 -15.70 21.70 23.99
C LYS A 104 -16.68 21.25 22.90
N THR A 105 -17.83 21.89 22.82
CA THR A 105 -18.89 21.55 21.86
C THR A 105 -18.67 22.27 20.52
N ILE A 106 -18.82 21.54 19.44
CA ILE A 106 -18.71 22.04 18.05
C ILE A 106 -20.00 22.81 17.73
N ARG A 107 -19.88 24.13 17.55
CA ARG A 107 -21.02 24.97 17.16
C ARG A 107 -21.29 24.87 15.66
N LYS A 108 -20.23 24.97 14.82
CA LYS A 108 -20.31 25.02 13.36
C LYS A 108 -19.13 24.32 12.73
N ILE A 109 -19.36 23.68 11.58
CA ILE A 109 -18.32 23.10 10.74
C ILE A 109 -18.27 23.87 9.43
N GLU A 110 -17.14 24.54 9.17
CA GLU A 110 -16.88 25.24 7.91
C GLU A 110 -15.93 24.42 7.03
N ILE A 111 -16.22 24.37 5.73
CA ILE A 111 -15.43 23.63 4.76
C ILE A 111 -14.78 24.62 3.79
N ILE A 112 -13.45 24.57 3.71
CA ILE A 112 -12.68 25.31 2.71
C ILE A 112 -12.05 24.30 1.74
N LYS A 113 -12.36 24.46 0.45
CA LYS A 113 -11.83 23.61 -0.63
C LYS A 113 -10.82 24.40 -1.42
N LEU A 114 -9.56 24.02 -1.31
CA LEU A 114 -8.48 24.61 -2.10
C LEU A 114 -8.48 24.03 -3.50
N ASP A 115 -8.06 24.84 -4.46
CA ASP A 115 -7.88 24.39 -5.82
C ASP A 115 -6.77 23.35 -5.95
N VAL A 116 -6.88 22.46 -6.92
CA VAL A 116 -5.86 21.44 -7.21
C VAL A 116 -4.49 22.10 -7.44
N PHE A 117 -4.51 23.14 -8.28
CA PHE A 117 -3.36 23.99 -8.55
C PHE A 117 -3.54 25.29 -7.77
N GLY A 118 -2.78 25.48 -6.72
CA GLY A 118 -2.91 26.63 -5.82
C GLY A 118 -1.96 26.52 -4.63
N PRO A 119 -2.10 27.40 -3.63
CA PRO A 119 -1.19 27.45 -2.49
C PRO A 119 -1.19 26.13 -1.72
N PRO A 120 -0.08 25.78 -1.06
CA PRO A 120 -0.04 24.64 -0.16
C PRO A 120 -0.95 24.86 1.06
N LEU A 121 -1.40 23.78 1.69
CA LEU A 121 -2.35 23.80 2.81
C LEU A 121 -1.86 24.63 4.02
N TYR A 122 -0.54 24.69 4.19
CA TYR A 122 0.11 25.30 5.37
C TYR A 122 0.64 26.74 5.13
N ASP A 123 0.50 27.25 3.91
CA ASP A 123 0.95 28.61 3.55
C ASP A 123 -0.03 29.25 2.56
N SER A 124 -1.14 29.73 3.10
CA SER A 124 -2.14 30.45 2.32
C SER A 124 -1.71 31.87 1.94
N SER A 125 -0.57 32.36 2.44
CA SER A 125 -0.07 33.72 2.20
C SER A 125 0.61 33.88 0.83
N THR A 126 1.05 32.78 0.22
CA THR A 126 1.65 32.79 -1.12
C THR A 126 0.59 32.50 -2.16
N THR A 127 0.17 33.52 -2.91
CA THR A 127 -0.60 33.32 -4.15
C THR A 127 0.37 32.98 -5.28
N PRO A 128 0.52 31.71 -5.67
CA PRO A 128 1.38 31.36 -6.79
C PRO A 128 0.78 31.93 -8.07
N PHE A 129 1.60 32.50 -8.93
CA PHE A 129 1.17 32.83 -10.29
C PHE A 129 0.84 31.54 -11.04
N LEU A 130 -0.45 31.29 -11.20
CA LEU A 130 -0.93 30.10 -11.92
C LEU A 130 -0.68 30.30 -13.41
N THR A 131 -0.10 29.29 -14.06
CA THR A 131 -0.01 29.25 -15.51
C THR A 131 -1.42 29.14 -16.12
N TRP A 132 -1.56 29.52 -17.40
CA TRP A 132 -2.83 29.33 -18.09
C TRP A 132 -3.37 27.90 -18.00
N ALA A 133 -2.49 26.92 -18.06
CA ALA A 133 -2.83 25.50 -17.95
C ALA A 133 -3.34 25.09 -16.57
N GLN A 134 -2.72 25.60 -15.51
CA GLN A 134 -3.16 25.35 -14.14
C GLN A 134 -4.54 25.97 -13.92
N ASN A 135 -4.77 27.17 -14.46
CA ASN A 135 -6.09 27.80 -14.44
C ASN A 135 -7.13 26.97 -15.24
N ALA A 136 -6.76 26.46 -16.42
CA ALA A 136 -7.62 25.57 -17.19
C ALA A 136 -7.88 24.25 -16.45
N GLY A 137 -6.85 23.67 -15.80
CA GLY A 137 -6.98 22.49 -14.96
C GLY A 137 -7.92 22.71 -13.77
N ASN A 138 -7.80 23.85 -13.07
CA ASN A 138 -8.73 24.20 -12.01
C ASN A 138 -10.17 24.40 -12.52
N LYS A 139 -10.35 24.96 -13.72
CA LYS A 139 -11.67 25.14 -14.33
C LYS A 139 -12.32 23.84 -14.81
N THR A 140 -11.52 22.88 -15.26
CA THR A 140 -12.02 21.57 -15.73
C THR A 140 -12.17 20.56 -14.59
N HIS A 141 -11.50 20.79 -13.46
CA HIS A 141 -11.65 19.94 -12.27
C HIS A 141 -12.97 20.23 -11.56
N VAL A 142 -13.77 19.19 -11.33
CA VAL A 142 -14.97 19.29 -10.49
C VAL A 142 -14.56 19.09 -9.04
N LYS A 143 -14.60 20.16 -8.25
CA LYS A 143 -14.29 20.11 -6.81
C LYS A 143 -15.19 19.11 -6.09
N THR A 144 -14.62 18.42 -5.11
CA THR A 144 -15.38 17.54 -4.21
C THR A 144 -16.53 18.31 -3.56
N ARG A 145 -17.74 17.75 -3.65
CA ARG A 145 -18.94 18.41 -3.08
C ARG A 145 -18.86 18.45 -1.56
N ASP A 146 -19.38 19.51 -0.94
CA ASP A 146 -19.38 19.67 0.53
C ASP A 146 -20.07 18.50 1.24
N LEU A 147 -21.16 17.98 0.67
CA LEU A 147 -21.84 16.80 1.19
C LEU A 147 -20.90 15.58 1.29
N ILE A 148 -20.02 15.39 0.31
CA ILE A 148 -19.06 14.28 0.32
C ILE A 148 -18.00 14.48 1.38
N ILE A 149 -17.52 15.70 1.57
CA ILE A 149 -16.59 16.03 2.67
C ILE A 149 -17.29 15.80 4.01
N LYS A 150 -18.50 16.32 4.21
CA LYS A 150 -19.30 16.11 5.43
C LYS A 150 -19.57 14.63 5.71
N ASN A 151 -19.87 13.83 4.69
CA ASN A 151 -20.10 12.38 4.83
C ASN A 151 -18.84 11.62 5.28
N ASN A 152 -17.64 12.19 5.08
CA ASN A 152 -16.37 11.59 5.52
C ASN A 152 -15.86 12.16 6.85
N LEU A 153 -16.66 12.99 7.56
CA LEU A 153 -16.35 13.44 8.91
C LEU A 153 -16.80 12.41 9.95
N LEU A 154 -15.95 12.21 10.96
CA LEU A 154 -16.21 11.36 12.12
C LEU A 154 -17.05 12.08 13.19
N PHE A 155 -17.23 13.38 13.07
CA PHE A 155 -17.93 14.25 14.01
C PHE A 155 -18.97 15.12 13.30
N SER A 156 -19.84 15.74 14.06
CA SER A 156 -20.94 16.61 13.60
C SER A 156 -21.02 17.88 14.44
N GLU A 157 -21.77 18.86 13.96
CA GLU A 157 -22.19 19.99 14.77
C GLU A 157 -23.02 19.50 15.96
N GLY A 158 -22.74 20.02 17.17
CA GLY A 158 -23.32 19.57 18.42
C GLY A 158 -22.51 18.49 19.15
N ASP A 159 -21.56 17.81 18.49
CA ASP A 159 -20.70 16.84 19.16
C ASP A 159 -19.63 17.55 20.01
N THR A 160 -19.09 16.84 21.01
CA THR A 160 -17.93 17.29 21.76
C THR A 160 -16.64 16.93 21.04
N ILE A 161 -15.64 17.81 21.11
CA ILE A 161 -14.33 17.56 20.52
C ILE A 161 -13.64 16.37 21.21
N ASP A 162 -13.27 15.38 20.39
CA ASP A 162 -12.35 14.31 20.71
C ASP A 162 -11.10 14.48 19.86
N PRO A 163 -9.95 14.81 20.44
CA PRO A 163 -8.68 15.02 19.74
C PRO A 163 -8.31 13.86 18.81
N THR A 164 -8.58 12.64 19.25
CA THR A 164 -8.29 11.42 18.50
C THR A 164 -9.13 11.30 17.21
N GLN A 165 -10.41 11.71 17.28
CA GLN A 165 -11.29 11.72 16.10
C GLN A 165 -10.84 12.73 15.07
N LEU A 166 -10.39 13.93 15.49
CA LEU A 166 -9.92 14.96 14.57
C LEU A 166 -8.66 14.48 13.81
N ILE A 167 -7.71 13.87 14.52
CA ILE A 167 -6.48 13.32 13.93
C ILE A 167 -6.79 12.16 12.97
N ASP A 168 -7.63 11.22 13.40
CA ASP A 168 -8.05 10.10 12.56
C ASP A 168 -8.79 10.59 11.31
N ASN A 169 -9.55 11.69 11.42
CA ASN A 169 -10.28 12.24 10.28
C ASN A 169 -9.33 12.87 9.23
N GLU A 170 -8.29 13.60 9.65
CA GLU A 170 -7.27 14.08 8.71
C GLU A 170 -6.62 12.91 7.95
N ARG A 171 -6.29 11.80 8.64
CA ARG A 171 -5.77 10.59 8.03
C ARG A 171 -6.76 9.99 7.02
N LEU A 172 -8.03 9.85 7.40
CA LEU A 172 -9.07 9.30 6.52
C LEU A 172 -9.24 10.12 5.24
N PHE A 173 -9.14 11.45 5.32
CA PHE A 173 -9.14 12.28 4.11
C PHE A 173 -7.93 12.00 3.22
N ARG A 174 -6.72 11.84 3.80
CA ARG A 174 -5.51 11.50 3.03
C ARG A 174 -5.55 10.11 2.39
N GLU A 175 -6.40 9.20 2.89
CA GLU A 175 -6.64 7.88 2.30
C GLU A 175 -7.57 7.90 1.08
N LEU A 176 -8.29 9.01 0.85
CA LEU A 176 -9.15 9.15 -0.33
C LEU A 176 -8.31 9.40 -1.59
N ASP A 177 -8.58 8.66 -2.64
CA ASP A 177 -7.82 8.72 -3.90
C ASP A 177 -7.90 10.09 -4.61
N TYR A 178 -8.86 10.93 -4.22
CA TYR A 178 -9.14 12.25 -4.81
C TYR A 178 -8.80 13.44 -3.90
N ILE A 179 -8.34 13.20 -2.67
CA ILE A 179 -7.85 14.23 -1.75
C ILE A 179 -6.31 14.13 -1.68
N LYS A 180 -5.64 15.24 -1.95
CA LYS A 180 -4.18 15.33 -1.83
C LYS A 180 -3.76 15.40 -0.37
N ASP A 181 -4.42 16.30 0.38
CA ASP A 181 -4.16 16.52 1.79
C ASP A 181 -5.36 17.21 2.45
N ALA A 182 -5.44 17.11 3.77
CA ALA A 182 -6.47 17.76 4.56
C ALA A 182 -5.92 18.17 5.94
N THR A 183 -6.41 19.28 6.47
CA THR A 183 -6.13 19.71 7.82
C THR A 183 -7.39 20.22 8.50
N ILE A 184 -7.45 20.00 9.80
CA ILE A 184 -8.56 20.47 10.66
C ILE A 184 -7.99 21.53 11.60
N GLN A 185 -8.68 22.63 11.73
CA GLN A 185 -8.36 23.70 12.67
C GLN A 185 -9.56 23.96 13.57
N VAL A 186 -9.29 24.35 14.80
CA VAL A 186 -10.32 24.70 15.79
C VAL A 186 -10.20 26.17 16.12
N ALA A 187 -11.29 26.90 15.99
CA ALA A 187 -11.37 28.33 16.29
C ALA A 187 -12.21 28.57 17.54
N GLU A 188 -11.67 29.32 18.49
CA GLU A 188 -12.41 29.75 19.69
C GLU A 188 -13.41 30.85 19.34
N ILE A 189 -14.55 30.83 20.05
CA ILE A 189 -15.58 31.84 19.90
C ILE A 189 -15.40 32.91 20.98
N PRO A 190 -15.19 34.18 20.62
CA PRO A 190 -15.07 35.25 21.61
C PRO A 190 -16.28 35.27 22.55
N GLY A 191 -16.01 35.27 23.87
CA GLY A 191 -17.06 35.31 24.90
C GLY A 191 -17.65 33.96 25.27
N ASN A 192 -17.35 32.85 24.62
CA ASN A 192 -17.83 31.53 24.98
C ASN A 192 -16.71 30.49 25.03
N LYS A 193 -16.31 30.07 26.21
CA LYS A 193 -15.22 29.11 26.41
C LYS A 193 -15.58 27.64 26.09
N ASN A 194 -16.88 27.32 26.03
CA ASN A 194 -17.35 25.94 25.85
C ASN A 194 -17.72 25.60 24.41
N LEU A 195 -17.84 26.61 23.53
CA LEU A 195 -18.16 26.44 22.13
C LEU A 195 -16.93 26.73 21.24
N VAL A 196 -16.84 25.99 20.17
CA VAL A 196 -15.78 26.18 19.15
C VAL A 196 -16.37 25.99 17.75
N ASP A 197 -15.74 26.61 16.78
CA ASP A 197 -15.96 26.33 15.36
C ASP A 197 -14.84 25.44 14.82
N VAL A 198 -15.19 24.50 13.94
CA VAL A 198 -14.22 23.60 13.30
C VAL A 198 -14.11 23.94 11.83
N LEU A 199 -12.90 24.23 11.39
CA LEU A 199 -12.57 24.53 10.01
C LEU A 199 -11.90 23.31 9.38
N VAL A 200 -12.55 22.73 8.35
CA VAL A 200 -12.04 21.59 7.58
C VAL A 200 -11.52 22.10 6.24
N ILE A 201 -10.22 22.07 6.08
CA ILE A 201 -9.55 22.54 4.87
C ILE A 201 -9.10 21.31 4.08
N THR A 202 -9.55 21.18 2.83
CA THR A 202 -9.20 20.08 1.94
C THR A 202 -8.58 20.60 0.66
N LYS A 203 -7.64 19.85 0.12
CA LYS A 203 -7.05 20.08 -1.20
C LYS A 203 -7.26 18.84 -2.06
N ASP A 204 -7.98 19.01 -3.17
CA ASP A 204 -8.25 17.92 -4.09
C ASP A 204 -7.00 17.52 -4.89
N LEU A 205 -6.96 16.25 -5.34
CA LEU A 205 -6.10 15.81 -6.43
C LEU A 205 -6.83 15.96 -7.75
N TYR A 206 -6.11 16.19 -8.84
CA TYR A 206 -6.71 16.04 -10.17
C TYR A 206 -7.17 14.59 -10.34
N SER A 207 -8.45 14.41 -10.56
CA SER A 207 -9.11 13.11 -10.36
C SER A 207 -9.02 12.20 -11.58
N ALA A 208 -8.93 12.76 -12.79
CA ALA A 208 -8.80 12.01 -14.04
C ALA A 208 -7.35 11.64 -14.33
N GLY A 209 -7.13 10.49 -14.94
CA GLY A 209 -5.79 10.09 -15.33
C GLY A 209 -5.74 8.81 -16.15
N PHE A 210 -4.53 8.43 -16.51
CA PHE A 210 -4.28 7.16 -17.18
C PHE A 210 -3.04 6.48 -16.63
N TYR A 211 -2.97 5.16 -16.82
CA TYR A 211 -1.81 4.32 -16.54
C TYR A 211 -1.43 3.53 -17.77
N LEU A 212 -0.13 3.40 -17.98
CA LEU A 212 0.47 2.46 -18.92
C LEU A 212 1.34 1.49 -18.12
N ASP A 213 1.00 0.21 -18.17
CA ASP A 213 1.81 -0.86 -17.63
C ASP A 213 2.31 -1.73 -18.78
N LEU A 214 3.62 -1.83 -18.92
CA LEU A 214 4.28 -2.73 -19.88
C LEU A 214 4.92 -3.86 -19.08
N TRP A 215 4.44 -5.09 -19.28
CA TRP A 215 4.95 -6.28 -18.60
C TRP A 215 6.14 -6.87 -19.35
N ASN A 216 6.09 -6.78 -20.68
CA ASN A 216 7.17 -7.08 -21.61
C ASN A 216 6.90 -6.38 -22.96
N TYR A 217 7.73 -6.67 -23.98
CA TYR A 217 7.57 -6.06 -25.31
C TYR A 217 6.33 -6.55 -26.09
N ARG A 218 5.61 -7.56 -25.59
CA ARG A 218 4.42 -8.17 -26.22
C ARG A 218 3.16 -8.06 -25.38
N SER A 219 3.29 -7.66 -24.12
CA SER A 219 2.15 -7.61 -23.21
C SER A 219 2.15 -6.37 -22.33
N GLY A 220 0.96 -5.86 -22.06
CA GLY A 220 0.76 -4.69 -21.22
C GLY A 220 -0.70 -4.29 -21.10
N SER A 221 -0.94 -3.16 -20.48
CA SER A 221 -2.28 -2.59 -20.35
C SER A 221 -2.28 -1.06 -20.36
N ILE A 222 -3.36 -0.49 -20.84
CA ILE A 222 -3.70 0.93 -20.73
C ILE A 222 -4.94 1.04 -19.86
N GLU A 223 -4.86 1.80 -18.77
CA GLU A 223 -5.98 2.10 -17.90
C GLU A 223 -6.29 3.60 -17.95
N VAL A 224 -7.55 3.96 -18.10
CA VAL A 224 -8.06 5.31 -17.87
C VAL A 224 -8.96 5.32 -16.66
N TYR A 225 -8.92 6.39 -15.88
CA TYR A 225 -9.72 6.46 -14.65
C TYR A 225 -10.16 7.88 -14.33
N GLU A 226 -11.29 7.95 -13.61
CA GLU A 226 -11.76 9.13 -12.90
C GLU A 226 -12.00 8.74 -11.44
N ASN A 227 -11.30 9.38 -10.50
CA ASN A 227 -11.34 9.02 -9.09
C ASN A 227 -12.42 9.77 -8.30
N ASN A 228 -13.00 10.82 -8.87
CA ASN A 228 -14.00 11.69 -8.21
C ASN A 228 -15.09 12.14 -9.19
N LEU A 229 -15.75 11.18 -9.80
CA LEU A 229 -16.77 11.40 -10.82
C LEU A 229 -17.77 12.50 -10.39
N ALA A 230 -17.82 13.60 -11.14
CA ALA A 230 -18.68 14.76 -10.86
C ALA A 230 -18.61 15.28 -9.40
N GLY A 231 -17.48 15.10 -8.70
CA GLY A 231 -17.28 15.56 -7.33
C GLY A 231 -18.00 14.75 -6.25
N ILE A 232 -18.55 13.58 -6.58
CA ILE A 232 -19.31 12.72 -5.64
C ILE A 232 -18.49 11.61 -4.97
N GLY A 233 -17.16 11.60 -5.14
CA GLY A 233 -16.27 10.62 -4.51
C GLY A 233 -16.37 9.20 -5.10
N HIS A 234 -17.01 9.04 -6.26
CA HIS A 234 -17.11 7.76 -6.95
C HIS A 234 -15.96 7.61 -7.94
N LYS A 235 -15.49 6.37 -8.11
CA LYS A 235 -14.38 6.04 -8.98
C LYS A 235 -14.81 5.13 -10.11
N ILE A 236 -14.41 5.47 -11.32
CA ILE A 236 -14.62 4.69 -12.51
C ILE A 236 -13.28 4.39 -13.18
N ARG A 237 -13.08 3.16 -13.65
CA ARG A 237 -11.87 2.73 -14.36
C ARG A 237 -12.23 1.85 -15.53
N GLY A 238 -11.60 2.11 -16.65
CA GLY A 238 -11.59 1.23 -17.81
C GLY A 238 -10.15 0.82 -18.12
N ARG A 239 -9.89 -0.46 -18.29
CA ARG A 239 -8.58 -1.00 -18.63
C ARG A 239 -8.68 -1.86 -19.88
N TRP A 240 -7.78 -1.62 -20.81
CA TRP A 240 -7.54 -2.48 -21.97
C TRP A 240 -6.24 -3.23 -21.76
N LEU A 241 -6.30 -4.56 -22.02
CA LEU A 241 -5.18 -5.48 -21.83
C LEU A 241 -4.81 -6.06 -23.19
N ILE A 242 -3.52 -6.22 -23.42
CA ILE A 242 -2.97 -6.84 -24.63
C ILE A 242 -1.91 -7.83 -24.19
N ASP A 243 -2.00 -9.07 -24.69
CA ASP A 243 -0.97 -10.08 -24.57
C ASP A 243 -0.96 -10.95 -25.82
N THR A 244 0.11 -10.83 -26.62
CA THR A 244 0.19 -11.54 -27.90
C THR A 244 0.54 -13.02 -27.76
N TYR A 245 0.83 -13.49 -26.54
CA TYR A 245 1.00 -14.91 -26.24
C TYR A 245 -0.34 -15.61 -25.96
N GLU A 246 -1.38 -14.84 -25.70
CA GLU A 246 -2.70 -15.34 -25.34
C GLU A 246 -3.67 -15.34 -26.53
N SER A 247 -4.66 -16.20 -26.49
CA SER A 247 -5.78 -16.22 -27.43
C SER A 247 -7.11 -16.25 -26.67
N PRO A 248 -7.95 -15.20 -26.77
CA PRO A 248 -7.75 -13.94 -27.52
C PRO A 248 -6.65 -13.06 -26.92
N SER A 249 -5.91 -12.35 -27.77
CA SER A 249 -4.79 -11.49 -27.38
C SER A 249 -5.19 -10.17 -26.73
N MET A 250 -6.47 -9.80 -26.78
CA MET A 250 -6.99 -8.55 -26.24
C MET A 250 -8.06 -8.83 -25.19
N GLY A 251 -8.11 -7.94 -24.21
CA GLY A 251 -9.10 -7.99 -23.16
C GLY A 251 -9.42 -6.62 -22.59
N TYR A 252 -10.43 -6.57 -21.73
CA TYR A 252 -10.84 -5.35 -21.06
C TYR A 252 -11.35 -5.62 -19.65
N ALA A 253 -11.24 -4.61 -18.80
CA ALA A 253 -11.79 -4.62 -17.47
C ALA A 253 -12.48 -3.30 -17.17
N PHE A 254 -13.54 -3.35 -16.43
CA PHE A 254 -14.29 -2.21 -15.93
C PHE A 254 -14.44 -2.30 -14.42
N ASN A 255 -14.24 -1.19 -13.71
CA ASN A 255 -14.41 -1.14 -12.27
C ASN A 255 -15.12 0.18 -11.89
N TYR A 256 -16.21 0.06 -11.16
CA TYR A 256 -16.90 1.17 -10.54
C TYR A 256 -16.89 1.00 -9.03
N LYS A 257 -16.51 2.05 -8.29
CA LYS A 257 -16.36 2.01 -6.83
C LYS A 257 -16.94 3.26 -6.20
N ILE A 258 -17.70 3.06 -5.14
CA ILE A 258 -18.19 4.10 -4.23
C ILE A 258 -17.35 4.05 -2.96
N ASN A 259 -16.71 5.15 -2.60
CA ASN A 259 -15.81 5.17 -1.44
C ASN A 259 -16.54 5.30 -0.11
N ASN A 260 -17.75 5.86 -0.10
CA ASN A 260 -18.57 6.00 1.11
C ASN A 260 -20.04 6.12 0.73
N LEU A 261 -20.87 5.17 1.14
CA LEU A 261 -22.31 5.20 0.95
C LEU A 261 -22.96 6.05 2.07
N GLY A 262 -23.23 7.32 1.79
CA GLY A 262 -24.05 8.17 2.66
C GLY A 262 -23.59 8.22 4.13
N ARG A 263 -22.33 8.51 4.42
CA ARG A 263 -21.75 8.60 5.78
C ARG A 263 -21.68 7.27 6.56
N THR A 264 -21.95 6.13 5.91
CA THR A 264 -21.85 4.82 6.57
C THR A 264 -20.44 4.28 6.62
N PHE A 265 -19.52 4.88 5.85
CA PHE A 265 -18.17 4.39 5.58
C PHE A 265 -18.15 2.98 4.94
N ILE A 266 -19.28 2.58 4.35
CA ILE A 266 -19.33 1.38 3.51
C ILE A 266 -18.79 1.74 2.13
N LYS A 267 -17.75 1.02 1.73
CA LYS A 267 -17.19 1.07 0.37
C LYS A 267 -17.85 -0.03 -0.45
N SER A 268 -18.36 0.29 -1.63
CA SER A 268 -18.99 -0.70 -2.52
C SER A 268 -18.42 -0.60 -3.92
N GLY A 269 -18.56 -1.66 -4.69
CA GLY A 269 -18.10 -1.66 -6.07
C GLY A 269 -18.58 -2.86 -6.86
N ILE A 270 -18.55 -2.67 -8.18
CA ILE A 270 -18.74 -3.71 -9.17
C ILE A 270 -17.52 -3.75 -10.07
N GLN A 271 -17.06 -4.96 -10.38
CA GLN A 271 -15.96 -5.21 -11.28
C GLN A 271 -16.39 -6.22 -12.34
N TYR A 272 -16.09 -5.91 -13.59
CA TYR A 272 -16.19 -6.83 -14.71
C TYR A 272 -14.82 -6.95 -15.37
N TYR A 273 -14.40 -8.16 -15.66
CA TYR A 273 -13.13 -8.48 -16.30
C TYR A 273 -13.37 -9.53 -17.38
N LYS A 274 -12.84 -9.27 -18.58
CA LYS A 274 -12.85 -10.23 -19.67
C LYS A 274 -11.56 -10.13 -20.47
N ALA A 275 -10.66 -11.06 -20.23
CA ALA A 275 -9.37 -11.13 -20.93
C ALA A 275 -8.79 -12.55 -20.85
N PHE A 276 -8.05 -12.95 -21.88
CA PHE A 276 -7.23 -14.17 -21.88
C PHE A 276 -7.98 -15.42 -21.40
N ASN A 277 -9.12 -15.70 -22.05
CA ASN A 277 -10.01 -16.82 -21.69
C ASN A 277 -10.62 -16.78 -20.27
N THR A 278 -10.47 -15.65 -19.56
CA THR A 278 -11.09 -15.45 -18.25
C THR A 278 -12.15 -14.37 -18.34
N GLU A 279 -13.34 -14.68 -17.79
CA GLU A 279 -14.42 -13.74 -17.59
C GLU A 279 -14.85 -13.77 -16.12
N LYS A 280 -14.92 -12.63 -15.47
CA LYS A 280 -15.29 -12.50 -14.06
C LYS A 280 -16.19 -11.29 -13.85
N ILE A 281 -17.26 -11.49 -13.10
CA ILE A 281 -18.04 -10.42 -12.50
C ILE A 281 -17.94 -10.51 -10.98
N GLU A 282 -17.78 -9.38 -10.30
CA GLU A 282 -17.74 -9.31 -8.84
C GLU A 282 -18.50 -8.08 -8.35
N ILE A 283 -19.35 -8.28 -7.36
CA ILE A 283 -20.04 -7.21 -6.63
C ILE A 283 -19.63 -7.34 -5.17
N LYS A 284 -19.20 -6.23 -4.56
CA LYS A 284 -18.77 -6.22 -3.17
C LYS A 284 -19.11 -4.93 -2.44
N ALA A 285 -19.38 -5.08 -1.15
CA ALA A 285 -19.47 -3.98 -0.22
C ALA A 285 -18.69 -4.33 1.05
N PHE A 286 -17.93 -3.40 1.59
CA PHE A 286 -17.16 -3.64 2.80
C PHE A 286 -17.02 -2.40 3.66
N ARG A 287 -16.96 -2.60 4.96
CA ARG A 287 -16.68 -1.60 5.97
C ARG A 287 -15.57 -2.09 6.87
N SER A 288 -14.45 -1.38 6.90
CA SER A 288 -13.32 -1.69 7.79
C SER A 288 -13.50 -1.02 9.16
N PHE A 289 -12.62 -1.34 10.10
CA PHE A 289 -12.46 -0.58 11.35
C PHE A 289 -11.64 0.69 11.08
N PHE A 290 -12.21 1.66 10.36
CA PHE A 290 -11.55 2.87 9.87
C PHE A 290 -11.15 3.86 10.99
N SER A 291 -11.78 3.78 12.16
CA SER A 291 -11.41 4.56 13.35
C SER A 291 -11.54 3.71 14.63
N TYR A 292 -10.96 4.18 15.72
CA TYR A 292 -11.01 3.46 16.99
C TYR A 292 -12.46 3.31 17.53
N ASN A 293 -13.35 4.24 17.20
CA ASN A 293 -14.76 4.22 17.61
C ASN A 293 -15.66 3.37 16.70
N THR A 294 -15.13 2.80 15.64
CA THR A 294 -15.93 1.96 14.73
C THR A 294 -16.36 0.69 15.45
N LYS A 295 -17.68 0.56 15.68
CA LYS A 295 -18.27 -0.58 16.41
C LYS A 295 -18.46 -1.81 15.53
N TRP A 296 -18.79 -1.64 14.24
CA TRP A 296 -19.09 -2.73 13.31
C TRP A 296 -18.23 -2.63 12.07
N ALA A 297 -17.69 -3.76 11.65
CA ALA A 297 -17.04 -3.96 10.37
C ALA A 297 -17.60 -5.22 9.68
N GLY A 298 -17.39 -5.35 8.40
CA GLY A 298 -17.84 -6.52 7.66
C GLY A 298 -17.67 -6.36 6.17
N HIS A 299 -17.90 -7.44 5.44
CA HIS A 299 -18.03 -7.39 3.99
C HIS A 299 -19.06 -8.40 3.47
N VAL A 300 -19.55 -8.11 2.28
CA VAL A 300 -20.32 -9.01 1.46
C VAL A 300 -19.74 -8.97 0.06
N SER A 301 -19.48 -10.13 -0.52
CA SER A 301 -18.94 -10.26 -1.87
C SER A 301 -19.58 -11.45 -2.59
N PHE A 302 -19.96 -11.22 -3.84
CA PHE A 302 -20.46 -12.25 -4.75
C PHE A 302 -19.64 -12.15 -6.02
N SER A 303 -19.08 -13.26 -6.46
CA SER A 303 -18.38 -13.32 -7.74
C SER A 303 -18.74 -14.57 -8.53
N GLN A 304 -18.73 -14.43 -9.86
CA GLN A 304 -18.84 -15.53 -10.80
C GLN A 304 -17.67 -15.44 -11.76
N THR A 305 -17.00 -16.57 -11.97
CA THR A 305 -15.80 -16.67 -12.80
C THR A 305 -15.94 -17.81 -13.79
N SER A 306 -15.59 -17.55 -15.04
CA SER A 306 -15.36 -18.54 -16.08
C SER A 306 -13.94 -18.37 -16.59
N THR A 307 -13.11 -19.40 -16.51
CA THR A 307 -11.71 -19.34 -16.95
C THR A 307 -11.28 -20.66 -17.58
N LEU A 308 -10.35 -20.58 -18.52
CA LEU A 308 -9.71 -21.75 -19.10
C LEU A 308 -8.35 -21.94 -18.45
N ARG A 309 -8.06 -23.14 -17.96
CA ARG A 309 -6.80 -23.44 -17.28
C ARG A 309 -6.26 -24.80 -17.68
N ASP A 310 -4.93 -24.87 -17.79
CA ASP A 310 -4.22 -26.14 -17.90
C ASP A 310 -4.11 -26.77 -16.52
N ILE A 311 -4.72 -27.91 -16.34
CA ILE A 311 -4.82 -28.63 -15.07
C ILE A 311 -4.25 -30.03 -15.27
N LYS A 312 -3.54 -30.55 -14.29
CA LYS A 312 -3.06 -31.93 -14.30
C LYS A 312 -4.18 -32.91 -14.01
N LYS A 313 -4.27 -33.96 -14.81
CA LYS A 313 -5.03 -35.17 -14.47
C LYS A 313 -4.28 -36.02 -13.43
N ILE A 314 -4.98 -37.01 -12.89
CA ILE A 314 -4.40 -38.00 -11.97
C ILE A 314 -3.21 -38.74 -12.61
N ASP A 315 -3.24 -38.96 -13.92
CA ASP A 315 -2.15 -39.56 -14.71
C ASP A 315 -0.99 -38.58 -15.05
N THR A 316 -1.01 -37.36 -14.47
CA THR A 316 -0.04 -36.26 -14.68
C THR A 316 -0.11 -35.58 -16.05
N THR A 317 -1.01 -35.99 -16.96
CA THR A 317 -1.22 -35.30 -18.25
C THR A 317 -1.86 -33.94 -18.01
N LEU A 318 -1.41 -32.93 -18.75
CA LEU A 318 -2.03 -31.59 -18.74
C LEU A 318 -3.23 -31.58 -19.68
N ILE A 319 -4.38 -31.15 -19.19
CA ILE A 319 -5.56 -30.90 -19.97
C ILE A 319 -6.03 -29.47 -19.79
N ASN A 320 -6.56 -28.92 -20.87
CA ASN A 320 -7.17 -27.60 -20.84
C ASN A 320 -8.62 -27.69 -20.40
N VAL A 321 -8.96 -27.15 -19.23
CA VAL A 321 -10.30 -27.30 -18.62
C VAL A 321 -10.95 -25.93 -18.46
N ARG A 322 -12.22 -25.82 -18.86
CA ARG A 322 -13.05 -24.66 -18.55
C ARG A 322 -13.60 -24.80 -17.14
N LEU A 323 -13.17 -23.87 -16.25
CA LEU A 323 -13.70 -23.73 -14.90
C LEU A 323 -14.84 -22.73 -14.91
N ASN A 324 -15.98 -23.08 -14.33
CA ASN A 324 -17.06 -22.13 -14.03
C ASN A 324 -17.41 -22.27 -12.56
N TYR A 325 -17.24 -21.21 -11.80
CA TYR A 325 -17.51 -21.24 -10.37
C TYR A 325 -18.02 -19.90 -9.85
N SER A 326 -18.70 -19.96 -8.71
CA SER A 326 -19.13 -18.79 -7.95
C SER A 326 -18.53 -18.81 -6.55
N THR A 327 -18.27 -17.64 -6.03
CA THR A 327 -17.84 -17.43 -4.64
C THR A 327 -18.79 -16.47 -3.95
N GLN A 328 -19.27 -16.85 -2.78
CA GLN A 328 -20.02 -16.01 -1.85
C GLN A 328 -19.18 -15.86 -0.59
N ASP A 329 -18.98 -14.63 -0.12
CA ASP A 329 -18.14 -14.34 1.03
C ASP A 329 -18.81 -13.28 1.89
N LEU A 330 -19.16 -13.65 3.10
CA LEU A 330 -19.91 -12.84 4.06
C LEU A 330 -19.13 -12.78 5.37
N TRP A 331 -18.85 -11.59 5.86
CA TRP A 331 -18.18 -11.36 7.14
C TRP A 331 -18.83 -10.25 7.92
N ILE A 332 -18.94 -10.44 9.22
CA ILE A 332 -19.35 -9.42 10.17
C ILE A 332 -18.50 -9.49 11.44
N ALA A 333 -18.16 -8.34 11.99
CA ALA A 333 -17.43 -8.26 13.25
C ALA A 333 -17.84 -7.06 14.09
N ARG A 334 -17.78 -7.24 15.41
CA ARG A 334 -18.06 -6.20 16.41
C ARG A 334 -16.82 -5.90 17.25
N SER A 335 -16.50 -4.62 17.37
CA SER A 335 -15.43 -4.08 18.19
C SER A 335 -15.96 -3.60 19.54
N LEU A 336 -15.29 -4.00 20.61
CA LEU A 336 -15.51 -3.59 21.98
C LEU A 336 -14.27 -2.82 22.46
N LEU A 337 -14.42 -1.54 22.80
CA LEU A 337 -13.35 -0.73 23.36
C LEU A 337 -13.03 -1.20 24.77
N LEU A 338 -11.75 -1.46 25.02
CA LEU A 338 -11.24 -1.80 26.35
C LEU A 338 -10.67 -0.55 27.01
N LYS A 339 -11.21 -0.20 28.18
CA LYS A 339 -10.62 0.85 29.00
C LYS A 339 -9.24 0.44 29.48
N THR A 340 -8.22 1.23 29.23
CA THR A 340 -6.86 1.01 29.71
C THR A 340 -6.39 2.21 30.53
N GLN A 341 -5.64 1.92 31.59
CA GLN A 341 -5.01 2.97 32.41
C GLN A 341 -3.80 3.60 31.73
N ASN A 342 -3.30 2.99 30.68
CA ASN A 342 -2.16 3.53 29.94
C ASN A 342 -2.60 4.67 29.04
N ILE A 343 -2.35 5.91 29.45
CA ILE A 343 -2.71 7.16 28.77
C ILE A 343 -2.29 7.15 27.29
N LYS A 344 -1.11 6.58 26.97
CA LYS A 344 -0.58 6.52 25.59
C LYS A 344 -1.45 5.73 24.62
N TYR A 345 -2.25 4.79 25.13
CA TYR A 345 -3.13 3.91 24.35
C TYR A 345 -4.57 3.91 24.85
N ALA A 346 -4.92 4.84 25.74
CA ALA A 346 -6.29 5.06 26.13
C ALA A 346 -7.14 5.16 24.84
N ASN A 347 -8.29 4.61 24.81
CA ASN A 347 -9.22 4.66 23.68
C ASN A 347 -8.81 3.95 22.37
N ARG A 348 -7.65 3.27 22.31
CA ARG A 348 -7.21 2.59 21.07
C ARG A 348 -7.07 1.07 21.19
N THR A 349 -7.39 0.51 22.36
CA THR A 349 -7.32 -0.93 22.60
C THR A 349 -8.71 -1.55 22.45
N ARG A 350 -8.83 -2.58 21.66
CA ARG A 350 -10.11 -3.21 21.30
C ARG A 350 -10.05 -4.72 21.39
N LEU A 351 -11.14 -5.32 21.83
CA LEU A 351 -11.46 -6.72 21.59
C LEU A 351 -12.46 -6.77 20.43
N VAL A 352 -12.20 -7.62 19.46
CA VAL A 352 -13.06 -7.78 18.30
C VAL A 352 -13.49 -9.23 18.17
N ILE A 353 -14.79 -9.42 17.98
CA ILE A 353 -15.39 -10.74 17.75
C ILE A 353 -16.03 -10.71 16.38
N GLY A 354 -15.77 -11.73 15.56
CA GLY A 354 -16.27 -11.79 14.20
C GLY A 354 -16.65 -13.19 13.77
N ALA A 355 -17.44 -13.26 12.70
CA ALA A 355 -17.80 -14.50 12.03
C ALA A 355 -17.76 -14.30 10.51
N ARG A 356 -17.33 -15.31 9.76
CA ARG A 356 -17.26 -15.31 8.30
C ARG A 356 -17.78 -16.62 7.75
N TYR A 357 -18.52 -16.51 6.65
CA TYR A 357 -18.98 -17.63 5.86
C TYR A 357 -18.49 -17.45 4.42
N ILE A 358 -17.86 -18.47 3.88
CA ILE A 358 -17.42 -18.56 2.48
C ILE A 358 -18.07 -19.77 1.85
N ASN A 359 -18.58 -19.62 0.64
CA ASN A 359 -19.11 -20.73 -0.17
C ASN A 359 -18.53 -20.61 -1.58
N ASN A 360 -17.74 -21.59 -1.97
CA ASN A 360 -17.20 -21.75 -3.32
C ASN A 360 -17.93 -22.93 -3.98
N LYS A 361 -18.53 -22.68 -5.15
CA LYS A 361 -19.26 -23.71 -5.88
C LYS A 361 -18.79 -23.76 -7.32
N PHE A 362 -18.34 -24.94 -7.76
CA PHE A 362 -17.90 -25.23 -9.11
C PHE A 362 -19.06 -25.87 -9.90
N TYR A 363 -19.46 -25.21 -10.97
CA TYR A 363 -20.47 -25.74 -11.91
C TYR A 363 -19.81 -26.54 -13.03
N LYS A 364 -18.54 -26.28 -13.28
CA LYS A 364 -17.69 -26.98 -14.23
C LYS A 364 -16.24 -26.93 -13.73
N GLY A 365 -15.59 -28.06 -13.62
CA GLY A 365 -14.24 -28.22 -13.10
C GLY A 365 -13.53 -29.45 -13.68
N PRO A 366 -12.32 -29.75 -13.24
CA PRO A 366 -11.60 -30.97 -13.54
C PRO A 366 -12.18 -32.17 -12.79
N GLU A 367 -11.64 -33.35 -13.07
CA GLU A 367 -11.78 -34.49 -12.17
C GLU A 367 -11.14 -34.22 -10.83
N ILE A 368 -11.86 -34.50 -9.75
CA ILE A 368 -11.43 -34.29 -8.37
C ILE A 368 -11.43 -35.61 -7.60
N SER A 369 -10.58 -35.69 -6.59
CA SER A 369 -10.60 -36.75 -5.57
C SER A 369 -10.22 -36.19 -4.23
N GLU A 370 -10.34 -36.98 -3.17
CA GLU A 370 -10.07 -36.54 -1.78
C GLU A 370 -8.80 -35.68 -1.60
N ARG A 371 -7.71 -36.01 -2.32
CA ARG A 371 -6.40 -35.36 -2.15
C ARG A 371 -5.79 -34.83 -3.45
N PHE A 372 -6.59 -34.78 -4.49
CA PHE A 372 -6.14 -34.32 -5.80
C PHE A 372 -7.11 -33.27 -6.36
N ASN A 373 -6.55 -32.21 -6.95
CA ASN A 373 -7.31 -31.08 -7.46
C ASN A 373 -8.18 -30.42 -6.36
N PHE A 374 -7.67 -30.39 -5.13
CA PHE A 374 -8.34 -29.86 -3.95
C PHE A 374 -8.87 -28.43 -4.12
N ASP A 375 -8.14 -27.56 -4.81
CA ASP A 375 -8.53 -26.17 -5.07
C ASP A 375 -9.83 -26.03 -5.88
N TYR A 376 -10.30 -27.12 -6.47
CA TYR A 376 -11.51 -27.17 -7.29
C TYR A 376 -12.68 -27.91 -6.62
N HIS A 377 -12.56 -28.25 -5.35
CA HIS A 377 -13.66 -28.79 -4.55
C HIS A 377 -14.70 -27.70 -4.26
N ASP A 378 -15.98 -28.08 -4.33
CA ASP A 378 -17.04 -27.28 -3.70
C ASP A 378 -16.75 -27.22 -2.21
N ASN A 379 -16.63 -26.02 -1.65
CA ASN A 379 -16.38 -25.91 -0.22
C ASN A 379 -17.20 -24.81 0.46
N GLN A 380 -17.53 -25.07 1.71
CA GLN A 380 -18.19 -24.14 2.62
C GLN A 380 -17.30 -23.99 3.85
N ILE A 381 -16.94 -22.78 4.18
CA ILE A 381 -16.07 -22.46 5.31
C ILE A 381 -16.83 -21.53 6.25
N LEU A 382 -16.98 -21.95 7.51
CA LEU A 382 -17.55 -21.13 8.58
C LEU A 382 -16.49 -20.89 9.64
N LEU A 383 -16.10 -19.65 9.85
CA LEU A 383 -15.07 -19.24 10.81
C LEU A 383 -15.61 -18.23 11.81
N GLY A 384 -15.25 -18.41 13.07
CA GLY A 384 -15.35 -17.41 14.13
C GLY A 384 -13.98 -16.84 14.46
N SER A 385 -13.90 -15.59 14.89
CA SER A 385 -12.65 -14.96 15.32
C SER A 385 -12.80 -14.19 16.61
N ILE A 386 -11.73 -14.21 17.42
CA ILE A 386 -11.55 -13.32 18.56
C ILE A 386 -10.18 -12.66 18.37
N ALA A 387 -10.16 -11.33 18.37
CA ALA A 387 -8.94 -10.57 18.14
C ALA A 387 -8.76 -9.48 19.19
N PHE A 388 -7.56 -9.38 19.74
CA PHE A 388 -7.08 -8.23 20.50
C PHE A 388 -6.29 -7.31 19.56
N SER A 389 -6.68 -6.05 19.49
CA SER A 389 -6.05 -5.08 18.59
C SER A 389 -5.77 -3.77 19.31
N ARG A 390 -4.62 -3.22 19.02
CA ARG A 390 -4.22 -1.89 19.44
C ARG A 390 -3.43 -1.25 18.32
N GLN A 391 -3.92 -0.16 17.75
CA GLN A 391 -3.29 0.50 16.61
C GLN A 391 -3.20 2.01 16.81
N LYS A 392 -2.04 2.56 16.52
CA LYS A 392 -1.75 3.99 16.41
C LYS A 392 -1.00 4.21 15.09
N PHE A 393 -1.08 5.41 14.54
CA PHE A 393 -0.33 5.77 13.34
C PHE A 393 0.83 6.69 13.70
N TYR A 394 1.93 6.50 12.99
CA TYR A 394 3.12 7.32 13.06
C TYR A 394 3.31 8.02 11.73
N THR A 395 3.33 9.34 11.74
CA THR A 395 3.46 10.11 10.51
C THR A 395 4.93 10.24 10.11
N SER A 396 5.23 9.97 8.86
CA SER A 396 6.58 10.08 8.30
C SER A 396 6.52 10.59 6.86
N ASN A 397 7.67 10.91 6.29
CA ASN A 397 7.82 11.24 4.89
C ASN A 397 9.01 10.50 4.27
N LEU A 398 9.12 10.51 2.97
CA LEU A 398 10.20 9.85 2.23
C LEU A 398 10.34 8.36 2.60
N ILE A 399 9.22 7.65 2.75
CA ILE A 399 9.25 6.19 2.87
C ILE A 399 9.13 5.62 1.48
N TYR A 400 8.04 5.90 0.79
CA TYR A 400 7.77 5.43 -0.56
C TYR A 400 7.50 6.58 -1.53
N ALA A 401 6.96 7.70 -1.03
CA ALA A 401 6.58 8.83 -1.84
C ALA A 401 7.45 10.06 -1.55
N PHE A 402 7.69 10.87 -2.57
CA PHE A 402 8.28 12.18 -2.40
C PHE A 402 7.25 13.15 -1.82
N GLY A 403 7.63 13.87 -0.76
CA GLY A 403 6.91 15.05 -0.27
C GLY A 403 5.44 14.83 0.12
N LYS A 404 5.00 13.57 0.23
CA LYS A 404 3.68 13.21 0.74
C LYS A 404 3.82 12.71 2.17
N THR A 405 2.90 13.14 3.02
CA THR A 405 2.77 12.59 4.36
C THR A 405 2.29 11.14 4.30
N GLU A 406 2.99 10.23 4.96
CA GLU A 406 2.70 8.81 5.01
C GLU A 406 2.44 8.39 6.46
N ASP A 407 1.29 7.75 6.70
CA ASP A 407 0.88 7.28 8.02
C ASP A 407 1.28 5.80 8.19
N ILE A 408 2.27 5.53 9.06
CA ILE A 408 2.77 4.17 9.33
C ILE A 408 2.02 3.60 10.53
N PRO A 409 1.34 2.45 10.40
CA PRO A 409 0.69 1.82 11.53
C PRO A 409 1.70 1.21 12.50
N VAL A 410 1.54 1.48 13.78
CA VAL A 410 2.25 0.83 14.90
C VAL A 410 1.23 0.22 15.84
N GLY A 411 1.52 -0.95 16.40
CA GLY A 411 0.58 -1.58 17.31
C GLY A 411 0.75 -3.07 17.45
N LEU A 412 -0.28 -3.71 17.98
CA LEU A 412 -0.34 -5.14 18.23
C LEU A 412 -1.67 -5.69 17.74
N LEU A 413 -1.62 -6.83 17.06
CA LEU A 413 -2.76 -7.68 16.72
C LEU A 413 -2.45 -9.09 17.19
N ALA A 414 -3.35 -9.67 18.01
CA ALA A 414 -3.38 -11.09 18.31
C ALA A 414 -4.79 -11.60 17.97
N GLN A 415 -4.91 -12.54 17.05
CA GLN A 415 -6.19 -13.04 16.55
C GLN A 415 -6.17 -14.57 16.56
N ILE A 416 -7.27 -15.16 17.03
CA ILE A 416 -7.53 -16.59 16.95
C ILE A 416 -8.75 -16.79 16.06
N ASP A 417 -8.62 -17.66 15.07
CA ASP A 417 -9.66 -18.05 14.14
C ASP A 417 -9.97 -19.55 14.36
N ILE A 418 -11.25 -19.88 14.54
CA ILE A 418 -11.71 -21.25 14.71
C ILE A 418 -12.94 -21.48 13.86
N GLY A 419 -13.11 -22.71 13.35
CA GLY A 419 -14.31 -23.02 12.58
C GLY A 419 -14.25 -24.37 11.91
N PHE A 420 -15.00 -24.50 10.81
CA PHE A 420 -15.15 -25.72 10.07
C PHE A 420 -15.08 -25.44 8.56
N GLU A 421 -14.46 -26.36 7.86
CA GLU A 421 -14.50 -26.48 6.43
C GLU A 421 -15.26 -27.76 6.05
N LYS A 422 -16.22 -27.63 5.17
CA LYS A 422 -16.96 -28.74 4.59
C LYS A 422 -16.79 -28.68 3.07
N ASP A 423 -16.23 -29.74 2.50
CA ASP A 423 -16.19 -29.97 1.06
C ASP A 423 -16.94 -31.25 0.66
N GLU A 424 -16.77 -31.74 -0.56
CA GLU A 424 -17.44 -32.98 -1.04
C GLU A 424 -16.96 -34.23 -0.29
N PHE A 425 -15.70 -34.21 0.22
CA PHE A 425 -15.05 -35.39 0.79
C PHE A 425 -14.87 -35.29 2.30
N PHE A 426 -14.72 -34.07 2.82
CA PHE A 426 -14.30 -33.83 4.20
C PHE A 426 -15.24 -32.88 4.94
N ASN A 427 -15.28 -33.07 6.26
CA ASN A 427 -15.80 -32.10 7.22
C ASN A 427 -14.77 -31.95 8.33
N ARG A 428 -14.00 -30.85 8.30
CA ARG A 428 -12.80 -30.70 9.12
C ARG A 428 -12.85 -29.43 9.97
N PRO A 429 -12.61 -29.51 11.28
CA PRO A 429 -12.39 -28.31 12.08
C PRO A 429 -11.09 -27.62 11.68
N TYR A 430 -11.11 -26.31 11.72
CA TYR A 430 -9.99 -25.40 11.46
C TYR A 430 -9.61 -24.64 12.71
N ALA A 431 -8.31 -24.42 12.93
CA ALA A 431 -7.79 -23.47 13.89
C ALA A 431 -6.64 -22.67 13.29
N GLY A 432 -6.67 -21.36 13.55
CA GLY A 432 -5.65 -20.42 13.11
C GLY A 432 -5.27 -19.43 14.19
N PHE A 433 -4.04 -18.92 14.14
CA PHE A 433 -3.52 -17.90 15.04
C PHE A 433 -2.68 -16.89 14.26
N ILE A 434 -2.91 -15.62 14.52
CA ILE A 434 -2.20 -14.49 13.91
C ILE A 434 -1.65 -13.62 15.03
N LEU A 435 -0.35 -13.37 15.01
CA LEU A 435 0.32 -12.39 15.87
C LEU A 435 1.09 -11.41 15.01
N ALA A 436 0.77 -10.14 15.12
CA ALA A 436 1.51 -9.09 14.44
C ALA A 436 1.83 -7.93 15.39
N ASN A 437 3.02 -7.40 15.29
CA ASN A 437 3.45 -6.25 16.10
C ASN A 437 4.30 -5.31 15.26
N GLY A 438 4.05 -4.01 15.38
CA GLY A 438 4.82 -2.94 14.75
C GLY A 438 5.21 -1.90 15.77
N ILE A 439 6.49 -1.59 15.81
CA ILE A 439 7.08 -0.66 16.76
C ILE A 439 7.98 0.32 16.01
N TYR A 440 7.94 1.57 16.42
CA TYR A 440 8.90 2.57 15.96
C TYR A 440 9.90 2.88 17.08
N TYR A 441 11.17 2.70 16.77
CA TYR A 441 12.29 3.05 17.64
C TYR A 441 13.00 4.30 17.09
N PRO A 442 13.08 5.40 17.86
CA PRO A 442 13.67 6.66 17.38
C PRO A 442 15.11 6.53 16.84
N LYS A 443 15.90 5.56 17.34
CA LYS A 443 17.30 5.36 16.92
C LYS A 443 17.46 4.40 15.73
N ILE A 444 16.51 3.50 15.52
CA ILE A 444 16.62 2.41 14.53
C ILE A 444 15.68 2.64 13.35
N GLY A 445 14.43 3.03 13.64
CA GLY A 445 13.35 3.15 12.68
C GLY A 445 12.17 2.25 13.01
N TYR A 446 11.44 1.87 12.00
CA TYR A 446 10.26 1.02 12.12
C TYR A 446 10.62 -0.46 12.00
N LEU A 447 10.10 -1.27 12.91
CA LEU A 447 10.21 -2.72 12.94
C LEU A 447 8.80 -3.32 12.99
N ASN A 448 8.51 -4.25 12.10
CA ASN A 448 7.27 -5.01 12.08
C ASN A 448 7.57 -6.50 11.98
N PHE A 449 6.81 -7.31 12.71
CA PHE A 449 6.76 -8.76 12.48
C PHE A 449 5.32 -9.26 12.45
N ARG A 450 5.11 -10.35 11.73
CA ARG A 450 3.83 -11.05 11.62
C ARG A 450 4.08 -12.55 11.56
N THR A 451 3.41 -13.29 12.44
CA THR A 451 3.41 -14.75 12.47
C THR A 451 1.98 -15.24 12.26
N GLU A 452 1.83 -16.24 11.43
CA GLU A 452 0.55 -16.88 11.13
C GLU A 452 0.73 -18.39 11.23
N LEU A 453 -0.16 -19.03 11.94
CA LEU A 453 -0.22 -20.49 12.14
C LEU A 453 -1.63 -20.94 11.85
N GLY A 454 -1.82 -21.98 11.06
CA GLY A 454 -3.16 -22.51 10.80
C GLY A 454 -3.12 -23.93 10.27
N GLY A 455 -4.25 -24.62 10.36
CA GLY A 455 -4.40 -25.95 9.82
C GLY A 455 -5.77 -26.56 10.09
N LEU A 456 -6.08 -27.56 9.32
CA LEU A 456 -7.28 -28.37 9.43
C LEU A 456 -6.95 -29.63 10.25
N TYR A 457 -7.88 -30.09 11.05
CA TYR A 457 -7.70 -31.31 11.85
C TYR A 457 -8.53 -32.45 11.25
N TYR A 458 -7.87 -33.53 10.88
CA TYR A 458 -8.51 -34.71 10.33
C TYR A 458 -7.72 -35.97 10.72
N ASP A 459 -8.43 -37.06 11.04
CA ASP A 459 -7.84 -38.36 11.43
C ASP A 459 -6.70 -38.23 12.46
N LYS A 460 -6.94 -37.45 13.53
CA LYS A 460 -5.99 -37.21 14.63
C LYS A 460 -4.69 -36.51 14.22
N LYS A 461 -4.66 -35.86 13.06
CA LYS A 461 -3.51 -35.13 12.52
C LYS A 461 -3.90 -33.75 12.05
N ILE A 462 -2.92 -32.86 12.03
CA ILE A 462 -3.05 -31.58 11.33
C ILE A 462 -2.78 -31.84 9.85
N GLU A 463 -3.77 -31.57 9.01
CA GLU A 463 -3.66 -31.57 7.56
C GLU A 463 -3.67 -30.14 7.03
N GLN A 464 -3.04 -29.93 5.88
CA GLN A 464 -2.93 -28.64 5.22
C GLN A 464 -2.46 -27.52 6.16
N GLY A 465 -1.61 -27.90 7.15
CA GLY A 465 -1.04 -26.96 8.09
C GLY A 465 -0.08 -25.98 7.44
N VAL A 466 0.00 -24.77 7.98
CA VAL A 466 0.89 -23.72 7.49
C VAL A 466 1.46 -22.89 8.64
N VAL A 467 2.74 -22.58 8.51
CA VAL A 467 3.47 -21.64 9.38
C VAL A 467 4.03 -20.55 8.48
N LYS A 468 3.69 -19.29 8.75
CA LYS A 468 4.28 -18.13 8.09
C LYS A 468 4.93 -17.21 9.11
N PHE A 469 6.04 -16.65 8.73
CA PHE A 469 6.70 -15.58 9.47
C PHE A 469 7.16 -14.51 8.49
N ASN A 470 6.84 -13.26 8.78
CA ASN A 470 7.33 -12.09 8.06
C ASN A 470 7.90 -11.08 9.05
N ALA A 471 9.07 -10.56 8.75
CA ALA A 471 9.67 -9.44 9.49
C ALA A 471 10.11 -8.36 8.49
N LYS A 472 9.75 -7.12 8.77
CA LYS A 472 10.11 -5.94 7.95
C LYS A 472 10.74 -4.87 8.80
N THR A 473 11.78 -4.24 8.27
CA THR A 473 12.38 -3.05 8.89
C THR A 473 12.44 -1.91 7.89
N ILE A 474 12.26 -0.69 8.38
CA ILE A 474 12.45 0.55 7.64
C ILE A 474 13.34 1.43 8.49
N SER A 475 14.56 1.73 8.03
CA SER A 475 15.49 2.54 8.80
C SER A 475 15.02 3.99 8.94
N ASN A 476 15.56 4.70 9.89
CA ASN A 476 15.52 6.14 9.87
C ASN A 476 16.25 6.70 8.64
N ILE A 477 16.06 7.97 8.34
CA ILE A 477 16.81 8.64 7.29
C ILE A 477 18.23 8.90 7.80
N HIS A 478 19.21 8.43 7.04
CA HIS A 478 20.62 8.72 7.24
C HIS A 478 21.07 9.78 6.24
N TYR A 479 21.75 10.80 6.71
CA TYR A 479 22.23 11.90 5.87
C TYR A 479 23.68 11.64 5.47
N LEU A 480 23.92 11.54 4.17
CA LEU A 480 25.27 11.48 3.60
C LEU A 480 25.47 12.72 2.71
N LYS A 481 26.03 13.79 3.26
CA LYS A 481 26.12 15.10 2.60
C LYS A 481 24.73 15.54 2.08
N ASN A 482 24.56 15.62 0.77
CA ASN A 482 23.33 16.07 0.12
C ASN A 482 22.38 14.90 -0.24
N ILE A 483 22.68 13.68 0.17
CA ILE A 483 21.87 12.48 -0.11
C ILE A 483 21.23 12.02 1.20
N LYS A 484 19.95 11.67 1.13
CA LYS A 484 19.22 11.04 2.24
C LYS A 484 19.09 9.56 1.91
N LEU A 485 19.60 8.70 2.78
CA LEU A 485 19.58 7.24 2.61
C LEU A 485 18.53 6.62 3.51
N ARG A 486 17.85 5.61 3.02
CA ARG A 486 16.93 4.77 3.78
C ARG A 486 17.06 3.32 3.35
N SER A 487 17.13 2.41 4.31
CA SER A 487 17.19 0.97 4.05
C SER A 487 15.88 0.28 4.42
N PHE A 488 15.55 -0.72 3.65
CA PHE A 488 14.42 -1.63 3.86
C PHE A 488 14.95 -3.05 3.89
N LEU A 489 14.56 -3.81 4.91
CA LEU A 489 14.86 -5.23 4.99
C LEU A 489 13.55 -5.98 5.19
N ASN A 490 13.43 -7.13 4.55
CA ASN A 490 12.29 -8.01 4.68
C ASN A 490 12.74 -9.46 4.71
N VAL A 491 12.15 -10.24 5.63
CA VAL A 491 12.38 -11.68 5.76
C VAL A 491 11.03 -12.36 5.69
N ASN A 492 10.89 -13.35 4.80
CA ASN A 492 9.68 -14.16 4.71
C ASN A 492 10.04 -15.63 4.87
N TYR A 493 9.31 -16.32 5.71
CA TYR A 493 9.36 -17.76 5.87
C TYR A 493 7.96 -18.34 5.72
N THR A 494 7.85 -19.43 4.96
CA THR A 494 6.62 -20.22 4.85
C THR A 494 6.97 -21.70 4.92
N ARG A 495 6.20 -22.45 5.69
CA ARG A 495 6.29 -23.92 5.79
C ARG A 495 4.90 -24.53 5.75
N GLY A 496 4.71 -25.48 4.88
CA GLY A 496 3.56 -26.39 4.88
C GLY A 496 3.81 -27.60 5.79
N ILE A 497 2.76 -28.12 6.36
CA ILE A 497 2.74 -29.31 7.22
C ILE A 497 1.66 -30.23 6.71
N ASN A 498 2.01 -31.48 6.37
CA ASN A 498 1.07 -32.47 5.85
C ASN A 498 0.18 -31.92 4.73
N ARG A 499 0.81 -31.30 3.73
CA ARG A 499 0.13 -30.76 2.55
C ARG A 499 -0.22 -31.85 1.56
N PHE A 500 -1.25 -31.62 0.75
CA PHE A 500 -1.60 -32.54 -0.32
C PHE A 500 -0.52 -32.53 -1.43
N PRO A 501 -0.40 -33.59 -2.24
CA PRO A 501 0.69 -33.74 -3.22
C PRO A 501 0.73 -32.65 -4.30
N ASP A 502 -0.41 -32.07 -4.64
CA ASP A 502 -0.56 -31.01 -5.63
C ASP A 502 -0.37 -29.60 -5.05
N GLU A 503 -0.43 -29.47 -3.72
CA GLU A 503 -0.19 -28.19 -3.05
C GLU A 503 1.30 -27.87 -2.99
N LYS A 504 1.68 -26.77 -3.60
CA LYS A 504 3.08 -26.33 -3.69
C LYS A 504 3.18 -24.81 -3.52
N ILE A 505 4.26 -24.37 -2.91
CA ILE A 505 4.62 -22.97 -2.90
C ILE A 505 5.69 -22.68 -3.95
N TYR A 506 5.60 -21.47 -4.50
CA TYR A 506 6.52 -20.92 -5.49
C TYR A 506 7.12 -19.63 -4.96
N PHE A 507 8.22 -19.19 -5.54
CA PHE A 507 8.66 -17.82 -5.30
C PHE A 507 7.66 -16.83 -5.88
N LYS A 508 7.32 -15.80 -5.09
CA LYS A 508 6.44 -14.70 -5.52
C LYS A 508 7.31 -13.50 -5.89
N SER A 509 7.22 -13.08 -7.13
CA SER A 509 8.01 -11.97 -7.70
C SER A 509 8.04 -10.69 -6.85
N ASN A 510 6.99 -10.39 -6.11
CA ASN A 510 6.90 -9.16 -5.33
C ASN A 510 7.28 -9.30 -3.84
N ASN A 511 7.44 -10.54 -3.35
CA ASN A 511 7.65 -10.79 -1.91
C ASN A 511 8.91 -11.58 -1.60
N ASP A 512 9.40 -12.39 -2.55
CA ASP A 512 10.53 -13.29 -2.31
C ASP A 512 11.79 -12.83 -3.05
N ILE A 513 11.91 -13.11 -4.35
CA ILE A 513 12.97 -12.60 -5.21
C ILE A 513 12.29 -11.75 -6.28
N TRP A 514 12.60 -10.48 -6.34
CA TRP A 514 11.90 -9.56 -7.22
C TRP A 514 12.09 -9.92 -8.70
N GLY A 515 11.00 -9.96 -9.47
CA GLY A 515 11.00 -10.32 -10.89
C GLY A 515 11.15 -11.82 -11.15
N PHE A 516 11.44 -12.62 -10.14
CA PHE A 516 11.61 -14.06 -10.28
C PHE A 516 10.23 -14.72 -10.46
N ASN A 517 9.99 -15.26 -11.63
CA ASN A 517 8.68 -15.86 -11.98
C ASN A 517 8.92 -17.16 -12.76
N THR A 518 8.81 -18.28 -12.08
CA THR A 518 9.04 -19.61 -12.62
C THR A 518 8.07 -20.62 -12.00
N ASN A 519 7.68 -21.61 -12.76
CA ASN A 519 6.91 -22.75 -12.31
C ASN A 519 7.79 -23.99 -12.04
N GLU A 520 9.08 -23.95 -12.38
CA GLU A 520 10.01 -25.06 -12.15
C GLU A 520 10.45 -25.17 -10.69
N LEU A 521 10.47 -24.04 -9.97
CA LEU A 521 10.92 -24.00 -8.58
C LEU A 521 9.76 -23.98 -7.61
N TYR A 522 9.51 -25.09 -6.99
CA TYR A 522 8.45 -25.26 -6.00
C TYR A 522 8.93 -26.06 -4.78
N GLY A 523 8.18 -25.96 -3.70
CA GLY A 523 8.48 -26.69 -2.48
C GLY A 523 7.34 -26.67 -1.48
N LEU A 524 7.65 -27.14 -0.27
CA LEU A 524 6.79 -27.08 0.92
C LEU A 524 7.38 -26.17 2.01
N LYS A 525 8.63 -25.71 1.81
CA LYS A 525 9.29 -24.71 2.65
C LYS A 525 9.95 -23.66 1.78
N LYS A 526 9.85 -22.42 2.23
CA LYS A 526 10.44 -21.27 1.56
C LYS A 526 10.97 -20.28 2.58
N LEU A 527 12.14 -19.72 2.32
CA LEU A 527 12.72 -18.61 3.08
C LEU A 527 13.30 -17.60 2.11
N SER A 528 12.95 -16.33 2.26
CA SER A 528 13.52 -15.25 1.46
C SER A 528 13.97 -14.09 2.33
N PHE A 529 15.02 -13.41 1.87
CA PHE A 529 15.58 -12.19 2.41
C PHE A 529 15.61 -11.14 1.30
N ASN A 530 15.05 -9.98 1.57
CA ASN A 530 15.05 -8.86 0.64
C ASN A 530 15.70 -7.66 1.30
N SER A 531 16.55 -6.97 0.57
CA SER A 531 17.14 -5.70 1.00
C SER A 531 17.01 -4.67 -0.10
N GLU A 532 16.65 -3.45 0.27
CA GLU A 532 16.63 -2.30 -0.64
C GLU A 532 17.29 -1.10 0.06
N LEU A 533 18.23 -0.45 -0.59
CA LEU A 533 18.84 0.81 -0.16
C LEU A 533 18.41 1.92 -1.11
N VAL A 534 17.70 2.89 -0.58
CA VAL A 534 17.13 4.02 -1.34
C VAL A 534 17.92 5.27 -1.05
N ALA A 535 18.36 5.93 -2.12
CA ALA A 535 19.08 7.19 -2.10
C ALA A 535 18.20 8.32 -2.66
N PHE A 536 17.65 9.13 -1.77
CA PHE A 536 16.92 10.34 -2.13
C PHE A 536 17.95 11.44 -2.42
N THR A 537 18.06 11.79 -3.69
CA THR A 537 19.04 12.77 -4.16
C THR A 537 18.41 14.15 -4.32
N ASN A 538 19.26 15.19 -4.28
CA ASN A 538 18.88 16.54 -4.69
C ASN A 538 19.02 16.75 -6.20
N LEU A 539 19.14 15.66 -6.98
CA LEU A 539 19.22 15.74 -8.42
C LEU A 539 17.87 16.17 -8.98
N TYR A 540 17.87 17.37 -9.52
CA TYR A 540 16.71 18.02 -10.08
C TYR A 540 17.04 18.46 -11.51
N MET A 541 16.35 17.90 -12.48
CA MET A 541 16.58 18.20 -13.88
C MET A 541 15.24 18.31 -14.60
N TYR A 542 14.96 19.45 -15.21
CA TYR A 542 13.68 19.71 -15.88
C TYR A 542 12.46 19.39 -15.01
N ASN A 543 12.48 19.78 -13.76
CA ASN A 543 11.48 19.48 -12.74
C ASN A 543 11.26 17.98 -12.45
N PHE A 544 12.16 17.11 -12.93
CA PHE A 544 12.21 15.72 -12.52
C PHE A 544 13.11 15.55 -11.31
N ARG A 545 12.58 14.90 -10.28
CA ARG A 545 13.35 14.39 -9.14
C ARG A 545 13.66 12.92 -9.34
N PHE A 546 14.87 12.54 -8.97
CA PHE A 546 15.38 11.21 -9.13
C PHE A 546 15.69 10.59 -7.78
N VAL A 547 15.20 9.38 -7.54
CA VAL A 547 15.61 8.51 -6.45
C VAL A 547 16.25 7.28 -7.03
N PHE A 548 17.47 7.02 -6.61
CA PHE A 548 18.16 5.80 -6.98
C PHE A 548 17.98 4.76 -5.88
N PHE A 549 17.93 3.51 -6.25
CA PHE A 549 17.93 2.43 -5.28
C PHE A 549 18.65 1.22 -5.82
N GLY A 550 19.31 0.50 -4.91
CA GLY A 550 19.87 -0.82 -5.15
C GLY A 550 19.11 -1.83 -4.30
N PHE A 551 18.97 -3.04 -4.81
CA PHE A 551 18.34 -4.12 -4.07
C PHE A 551 19.08 -5.43 -4.24
N GLY A 552 18.92 -6.31 -3.25
CA GLY A 552 19.44 -7.66 -3.26
C GLY A 552 18.48 -8.60 -2.55
N ASP A 553 18.17 -9.69 -3.24
CA ASP A 553 17.22 -10.70 -2.78
C ASP A 553 17.91 -12.07 -2.75
N ILE A 554 17.58 -12.86 -1.74
CA ILE A 554 18.05 -14.24 -1.57
C ILE A 554 16.84 -15.11 -1.22
N GLY A 555 16.77 -16.29 -1.82
CA GLY A 555 15.70 -17.24 -1.56
C GLY A 555 16.18 -18.69 -1.53
N PHE A 556 15.55 -19.46 -0.66
CA PHE A 556 15.66 -20.90 -0.53
C PHE A 556 14.28 -21.52 -0.63
N ILE A 557 14.14 -22.57 -1.41
CA ILE A 557 12.88 -23.31 -1.56
C ILE A 557 13.16 -24.79 -1.66
N GLY A 558 12.31 -25.62 -1.08
CA GLY A 558 12.52 -27.07 -1.13
C GLY A 558 11.50 -27.89 -0.35
N PRO A 559 11.72 -29.21 -0.26
CA PRO A 559 10.79 -30.16 0.35
C PRO A 559 10.72 -30.03 1.86
N GLU A 560 9.67 -30.59 2.45
CA GLU A 560 9.41 -30.52 3.90
C GLU A 560 10.49 -31.17 4.75
N ASN A 561 11.04 -32.28 4.31
CA ASN A 561 11.96 -33.15 5.10
C ASN A 561 13.42 -32.65 5.16
N LYS A 562 13.79 -31.63 4.37
CA LYS A 562 15.14 -31.06 4.40
C LYS A 562 15.17 -29.73 5.14
N SER A 563 16.28 -29.38 5.78
CA SER A 563 16.48 -28.02 6.29
C SER A 563 16.40 -27.02 5.13
N VAL A 564 15.77 -25.86 5.36
CA VAL A 564 15.62 -24.84 4.31
C VAL A 564 16.96 -24.37 3.74
N PHE A 565 18.02 -24.29 4.56
CA PHE A 565 19.36 -23.88 4.15
C PHE A 565 20.16 -24.97 3.40
N ARG A 566 19.65 -26.21 3.34
CA ARG A 566 20.26 -27.30 2.55
C ARG A 566 19.70 -27.38 1.13
N ASN A 567 18.79 -26.47 0.77
CA ASN A 567 18.26 -26.36 -0.58
C ASN A 567 19.11 -25.41 -1.42
N ASN A 568 18.86 -25.39 -2.71
CA ASN A 568 19.55 -24.48 -3.62
C ASN A 568 19.28 -23.02 -3.27
N LEU A 569 20.33 -22.22 -3.35
CA LEU A 569 20.26 -20.77 -3.18
C LEU A 569 19.95 -20.13 -4.51
N TYR A 570 18.90 -19.33 -4.52
CA TYR A 570 18.56 -18.44 -5.62
C TYR A 570 18.72 -17.00 -5.17
N SER A 571 19.19 -16.14 -6.06
CA SER A 571 19.41 -14.74 -5.71
C SER A 571 19.16 -13.83 -6.89
N GLY A 572 18.82 -12.58 -6.57
CA GLY A 572 18.69 -11.50 -7.52
C GLY A 572 19.34 -10.24 -6.98
N VAL A 573 20.06 -9.52 -7.82
CA VAL A 573 20.61 -8.21 -7.49
C VAL A 573 20.20 -7.21 -8.54
N GLY A 574 20.00 -5.97 -8.16
CA GLY A 574 19.59 -5.00 -9.15
C GLY A 574 19.68 -3.56 -8.70
N LEU A 575 19.43 -2.70 -9.67
CA LEU A 575 19.41 -1.26 -9.51
C LEU A 575 18.13 -0.71 -10.10
N GLY A 576 17.71 0.44 -9.62
CA GLY A 576 16.56 1.12 -10.20
C GLY A 576 16.57 2.61 -9.95
N VAL A 577 15.71 3.27 -10.69
CA VAL A 577 15.46 4.69 -10.54
C VAL A 577 13.95 4.93 -10.46
N ARG A 578 13.55 5.71 -9.47
CA ARG A 578 12.20 6.27 -9.36
C ARG A 578 12.26 7.71 -9.82
N VAL A 579 11.39 8.06 -10.72
CA VAL A 579 11.35 9.38 -11.34
C VAL A 579 10.00 10.01 -11.09
N ARG A 580 9.99 11.18 -10.49
CA ARG A 580 8.80 12.00 -10.28
C ARG A 580 9.02 13.38 -10.86
N ASN A 581 8.06 13.85 -11.60
CA ASN A 581 8.03 15.25 -12.04
C ASN A 581 7.04 16.03 -11.19
N GLU A 582 7.51 17.10 -10.56
CA GLU A 582 6.69 17.94 -9.69
C GLU A 582 5.65 18.78 -10.45
N ASN A 583 5.89 18.99 -11.74
CA ASN A 583 4.99 19.75 -12.61
C ASN A 583 3.95 18.87 -13.33
N LEU A 584 4.08 17.53 -13.22
CA LEU A 584 3.18 16.60 -13.89
C LEU A 584 2.16 16.06 -12.88
N VAL A 585 0.93 15.89 -13.35
CA VAL A 585 -0.15 15.22 -12.61
C VAL A 585 0.16 13.74 -12.42
N PHE A 586 1.05 13.17 -13.25
CA PHE A 586 1.37 11.75 -13.23
C PHE A 586 2.11 11.35 -11.97
N LYS A 587 1.79 10.14 -11.52
CA LYS A 587 2.49 9.51 -10.41
C LYS A 587 3.94 9.21 -10.80
N THR A 588 4.77 8.99 -9.79
CA THR A 588 6.13 8.46 -9.93
C THR A 588 6.12 7.23 -10.82
N PHE A 589 7.01 7.13 -11.76
CA PHE A 589 7.30 5.89 -12.46
C PHE A 589 8.68 5.37 -12.04
N GLN A 590 8.87 4.07 -12.16
CA GLN A 590 10.15 3.44 -11.84
C GLN A 590 10.63 2.54 -12.98
N ILE A 591 11.94 2.53 -13.14
CA ILE A 591 12.65 1.60 -13.99
C ILE A 591 13.51 0.75 -13.08
N LYS A 592 13.35 -0.57 -13.15
CA LYS A 592 14.12 -1.55 -12.40
C LYS A 592 14.84 -2.50 -13.34
N PHE A 593 16.09 -2.77 -13.05
CA PHE A 593 16.89 -3.79 -13.70
C PHE A 593 17.37 -4.80 -12.66
N ALA A 594 17.20 -6.09 -12.94
CA ALA A 594 17.66 -7.19 -12.12
C ALA A 594 18.55 -8.14 -12.91
N PHE A 595 19.51 -8.72 -12.21
CA PHE A 595 20.35 -9.82 -12.67
C PHE A 595 20.24 -10.99 -11.69
N TYR A 596 20.08 -12.19 -12.23
CA TYR A 596 19.97 -13.43 -11.47
C TYR A 596 21.15 -14.34 -11.82
N PRO A 597 22.07 -14.59 -10.85
CA PRO A 597 23.25 -15.44 -11.08
C PRO A 597 22.92 -16.90 -11.42
N SER A 598 21.75 -17.36 -10.98
CA SER A 598 21.25 -18.72 -11.24
C SER A 598 19.75 -18.66 -11.49
N VAL A 599 19.34 -19.15 -12.64
CA VAL A 599 17.92 -19.18 -13.07
C VAL A 599 17.53 -20.58 -13.53
N PRO A 600 16.25 -20.97 -13.39
CA PRO A 600 15.66 -22.14 -14.05
C PRO A 600 15.65 -21.97 -15.56
N SER A 601 15.34 -23.07 -16.27
CA SER A 601 15.33 -23.10 -17.73
C SER A 601 14.25 -22.24 -18.38
N ASP A 602 13.19 -21.95 -17.63
CA ASP A 602 12.04 -21.13 -18.05
C ASP A 602 12.21 -19.63 -17.75
N MET A 603 13.42 -19.20 -17.33
CA MET A 603 13.70 -17.80 -16.97
C MET A 603 14.93 -17.24 -17.64
N ASP A 604 14.87 -15.95 -18.00
CA ASP A 604 16.03 -15.18 -18.41
C ASP A 604 16.86 -14.70 -17.21
N PRO A 605 18.20 -14.62 -17.31
CA PRO A 605 19.05 -14.12 -16.23
C PRO A 605 18.93 -12.61 -15.99
N PHE A 606 18.23 -11.90 -16.84
CA PHE A 606 18.01 -10.46 -16.76
C PHE A 606 16.53 -10.12 -16.82
N TYR A 607 16.12 -9.13 -16.02
CA TYR A 607 14.76 -8.64 -16.03
C TYR A 607 14.72 -7.11 -15.97
N LEU A 608 14.00 -6.50 -16.89
CA LEU A 608 13.75 -5.06 -16.93
C LEU A 608 12.25 -4.80 -16.77
N LEU A 609 11.90 -3.95 -15.82
CA LEU A 609 10.53 -3.51 -15.61
C LEU A 609 10.45 -2.00 -15.66
N VAL A 610 9.51 -1.49 -16.43
CA VAL A 610 9.04 -0.10 -16.37
C VAL A 610 7.61 -0.13 -15.85
N SER A 611 7.37 0.49 -14.70
CA SER A 611 6.06 0.46 -14.05
C SER A 611 5.78 1.73 -13.27
N GLY A 612 4.55 1.91 -12.82
CA GLY A 612 4.24 2.87 -11.78
C GLY A 612 4.96 2.51 -10.47
N GLU A 613 5.05 3.46 -9.55
CA GLU A 613 5.67 3.23 -8.24
C GLU A 613 4.91 2.15 -7.47
N SER A 614 5.61 1.09 -7.06
CA SER A 614 5.04 0.10 -6.17
C SER A 614 5.20 0.57 -4.73
N TYR A 615 4.09 0.68 -4.02
CA TYR A 615 4.09 0.97 -2.59
C TYR A 615 4.18 -0.33 -1.81
N LEU A 616 5.11 -0.42 -0.86
CA LEU A 616 5.07 -1.48 0.13
C LEU A 616 3.80 -1.32 0.97
N LYS A 617 2.91 -2.28 0.92
CA LYS A 617 1.71 -2.26 1.75
C LYS A 617 2.14 -2.44 3.22
N HIS A 618 1.74 -1.50 4.06
CA HIS A 618 1.88 -1.66 5.50
C HIS A 618 0.92 -2.73 6.01
N ASN A 619 1.38 -3.54 6.94
CA ASN A 619 0.49 -4.42 7.67
C ASN A 619 -0.28 -3.58 8.69
N TYR A 620 -1.59 -3.55 8.57
CA TYR A 620 -2.44 -2.95 9.59
C TYR A 620 -2.61 -3.91 10.76
N TYR A 621 -2.77 -3.34 11.96
CA TYR A 621 -3.04 -4.08 13.20
C TYR A 621 -4.53 -4.08 13.56
N ASP A 622 -5.36 -3.71 12.60
CA ASP A 622 -6.81 -3.88 12.69
C ASP A 622 -7.18 -5.33 12.37
N PRO A 623 -8.09 -5.94 13.14
CA PRO A 623 -8.59 -7.27 12.87
C PRO A 623 -9.17 -7.38 11.46
N GLN A 624 -8.80 -8.42 10.77
CA GLN A 624 -9.29 -8.75 9.45
C GLN A 624 -10.38 -9.83 9.55
N ALA A 625 -11.08 -10.07 8.45
CA ALA A 625 -11.96 -11.21 8.34
C ALA A 625 -11.18 -12.50 8.66
N PRO A 626 -11.72 -13.39 9.52
CA PRO A 626 -11.07 -14.69 9.76
C PRO A 626 -10.89 -15.44 8.44
N THR A 627 -9.79 -16.13 8.32
CA THR A 627 -9.47 -16.86 7.08
C THR A 627 -8.69 -18.12 7.38
N THR A 628 -8.91 -19.15 6.57
CA THR A 628 -7.93 -20.23 6.45
C THR A 628 -6.64 -19.61 5.91
N ILE A 629 -5.53 -19.85 6.58
CA ILE A 629 -4.26 -19.25 6.22
C ILE A 629 -3.76 -19.89 4.94
N ASP A 630 -3.60 -19.10 3.87
CA ASP A 630 -3.10 -19.58 2.57
C ASP A 630 -1.71 -20.21 2.70
N PHE A 631 -1.38 -21.13 1.79
CA PHE A 631 -0.06 -21.76 1.71
C PHE A 631 0.82 -21.21 0.61
#